data_8047680038fb11e7ccc834ad7412a812
#
_entry.id   8047680038fb11e7ccc834ad7412a812
#
_cell.length_a   1.000
_cell.length_b   1.000
_cell.length_c   1.000
_cell.angle_alpha   90.00
_cell.angle_beta   90.00
_cell.angle_gamma   90.00
#
_symmetry.space_group_name_H-M   'P 1'
#
loop_
_entity.id
_entity.type
_entity.pdbx_description
1 polymer ?
#
loop_
_entity_poly.entity_id
_entity_poly.type
_entity_poly.pdbx_seq_one_letter_code
_entity_poly.pdbx_strand_id
1 'polypeptide(L)'
;MRWLLPTIILVLLPTLVLGAEPFRLNLRSNDRVTTANWAPEKMAIIVCDMWDQHWCKSAARRVTEMAGPLNETLKAARSRGVFIIHAPSTVTAFYKDTPQRHLAQQAPYSATPIPLVTSLRWGTAWYWPDAKREGVLPIDDSDMGCDCQEKCTIRDPWTRQIATIEIASADAITDDGQETWNLLASRGIENVILCGVHLNMCVLGRPFAIRQMSALGKKVALMRDMTDTMYNPERPPGVSHFEGTKLMIGHVEKYWCRTFTSSDITGGPAFRFPNQ
;
A
#
# COMPACT_ATOMS: atom_id res chain seq x y z
N MET A 1 15.27 -73.51 1.41
CA MET A 1 14.08 -72.65 1.37
C MET A 1 14.54 -71.18 1.45
N ARG A 2 14.52 -70.44 0.35
CA ARG A 2 14.88 -69.01 0.28
C ARG A 2 13.57 -68.22 0.35
N TRP A 3 13.40 -67.45 1.39
CA TRP A 3 12.24 -66.52 1.54
C TRP A 3 12.53 -65.27 0.72
N LEU A 4 11.75 -65.03 -0.32
CA LEU A 4 11.71 -63.77 -1.07
C LEU A 4 10.81 -62.79 -0.30
N LEU A 5 11.35 -61.73 0.25
CA LEU A 5 10.61 -60.61 0.82
C LEU A 5 10.08 -59.71 -0.32
N PRO A 6 8.82 -59.30 -0.36
CA PRO A 6 8.32 -58.42 -1.37
C PRO A 6 8.84 -56.99 -1.10
N THR A 7 9.49 -56.39 -2.08
CA THR A 7 9.88 -54.98 -2.08
C THR A 7 8.60 -54.14 -2.32
N ILE A 8 8.13 -53.45 -1.30
CA ILE A 8 7.04 -52.47 -1.42
C ILE A 8 7.64 -51.19 -2.04
N ILE A 9 7.31 -50.91 -3.29
CA ILE A 9 7.63 -49.64 -3.96
C ILE A 9 6.59 -48.61 -3.51
N LEU A 10 6.99 -47.69 -2.64
CA LEU A 10 6.18 -46.55 -2.23
C LEU A 10 6.17 -45.54 -3.37
N VAL A 11 5.10 -45.51 -4.15
CA VAL A 11 4.88 -44.48 -5.19
C VAL A 11 4.45 -43.20 -4.49
N LEU A 12 5.38 -42.26 -4.32
CA LEU A 12 5.09 -40.88 -3.92
C LEU A 12 4.38 -40.17 -5.08
N LEU A 13 3.07 -40.09 -5.01
CA LEU A 13 2.31 -39.20 -5.90
C LEU A 13 2.63 -37.77 -5.58
N PRO A 14 2.99 -36.92 -6.58
CA PRO A 14 3.18 -35.52 -6.35
C PRO A 14 1.85 -34.89 -5.89
N THR A 15 1.81 -34.37 -4.68
CA THR A 15 0.71 -33.52 -4.22
C THR A 15 0.70 -32.28 -5.08
N LEU A 16 -0.27 -32.15 -5.97
CA LEU A 16 -0.58 -30.86 -6.61
C LEU A 16 -0.92 -29.87 -5.49
N VAL A 17 -0.02 -28.95 -5.23
CA VAL A 17 -0.32 -27.76 -4.43
C VAL A 17 -1.22 -26.90 -5.31
N LEU A 18 -2.54 -27.04 -5.14
CA LEU A 18 -3.50 -26.12 -5.72
C LEU A 18 -3.20 -24.73 -5.13
N GLY A 19 -2.74 -23.81 -5.96
CA GLY A 19 -2.59 -22.40 -5.57
C GLY A 19 -3.91 -21.85 -5.03
N ALA A 20 -3.85 -20.83 -4.17
CA ALA A 20 -5.06 -20.18 -3.69
C ALA A 20 -5.85 -19.59 -4.87
N GLU A 21 -7.20 -19.65 -4.79
CA GLU A 21 -8.08 -19.07 -5.81
C GLU A 21 -7.76 -17.60 -6.04
N PRO A 22 -7.74 -17.10 -7.30
CA PRO A 22 -7.49 -15.70 -7.59
C PRO A 22 -8.48 -14.76 -6.90
N PHE A 23 -8.02 -13.57 -6.52
CA PHE A 23 -8.91 -12.50 -6.13
C PHE A 23 -9.60 -11.91 -7.36
N ARG A 24 -10.92 -11.82 -7.31
CA ARG A 24 -11.73 -11.15 -8.30
C ARG A 24 -11.89 -9.69 -7.89
N LEU A 25 -11.10 -8.79 -8.48
CA LEU A 25 -11.09 -7.37 -8.15
C LEU A 25 -11.96 -6.58 -9.15
N ASN A 26 -12.85 -5.72 -8.62
CA ASN A 26 -13.67 -4.79 -9.40
C ASN A 26 -12.92 -3.46 -9.54
N LEU A 27 -12.03 -3.42 -10.52
CA LEU A 27 -11.14 -2.30 -10.76
C LEU A 27 -11.85 -1.15 -11.46
N ARG A 28 -11.97 -0.01 -10.78
CA ARG A 28 -12.58 1.21 -11.28
C ARG A 28 -11.52 2.15 -11.88
N SER A 29 -11.87 2.81 -12.98
CA SER A 29 -11.16 3.96 -13.54
C SER A 29 -12.20 4.98 -13.97
N ASN A 30 -12.33 6.05 -13.24
CA ASN A 30 -13.45 6.99 -13.31
C ASN A 30 -14.80 6.23 -13.17
N ASP A 31 -15.69 6.34 -14.16
CA ASP A 31 -17.01 5.68 -14.14
C ASP A 31 -17.00 4.24 -14.67
N ARG A 32 -15.85 3.76 -15.17
CA ARG A 32 -15.76 2.42 -15.76
C ARG A 32 -15.21 1.41 -14.76
N VAL A 33 -15.95 0.36 -14.50
CA VAL A 33 -15.52 -0.80 -13.71
C VAL A 33 -15.21 -1.98 -14.63
N THR A 34 -14.07 -2.63 -14.40
CA THR A 34 -13.67 -3.87 -15.09
C THR A 34 -13.24 -4.89 -14.04
N THR A 35 -13.60 -6.16 -14.25
CA THR A 35 -13.15 -7.23 -13.37
C THR A 35 -11.78 -7.75 -13.80
N ALA A 36 -10.89 -7.99 -12.84
CA ALA A 36 -9.62 -8.67 -13.04
C ALA A 36 -9.43 -9.77 -12.00
N ASN A 37 -8.84 -10.88 -12.42
CA ASN A 37 -8.48 -11.97 -11.53
C ASN A 37 -6.98 -11.88 -11.26
N TRP A 38 -6.60 -11.68 -9.99
CA TRP A 38 -5.21 -11.58 -9.56
C TRP A 38 -4.85 -12.76 -8.65
N ALA A 39 -3.85 -13.52 -9.05
CA ALA A 39 -3.34 -14.65 -8.26
C ALA A 39 -2.64 -14.11 -7.00
N PRO A 40 -3.02 -14.57 -5.79
CA PRO A 40 -2.53 -14.03 -4.53
C PRO A 40 -1.01 -14.04 -4.40
N GLU A 41 -0.35 -15.10 -4.87
CA GLU A 41 1.11 -15.26 -4.85
C GLU A 41 1.84 -14.31 -5.81
N LYS A 42 1.10 -13.62 -6.70
CA LYS A 42 1.61 -12.56 -7.59
C LYS A 42 1.26 -11.17 -7.10
N MET A 43 0.72 -11.05 -5.90
CA MET A 43 0.25 -9.80 -5.32
C MET A 43 1.08 -9.37 -4.12
N ALA A 44 1.28 -8.06 -4.00
CA ALA A 44 1.72 -7.44 -2.75
C ALA A 44 0.81 -6.28 -2.38
N ILE A 45 0.61 -6.07 -1.07
CA ILE A 45 -0.01 -4.87 -0.52
C ILE A 45 1.07 -4.06 0.19
N ILE A 46 1.23 -2.80 -0.20
CA ILE A 46 2.11 -1.84 0.47
C ILE A 46 1.27 -0.94 1.36
N VAL A 47 1.52 -1.01 2.67
CA VAL A 47 0.85 -0.23 3.71
C VAL A 47 1.67 1.03 3.95
N CYS A 48 1.24 2.15 3.39
CA CYS A 48 1.96 3.42 3.42
C CYS A 48 1.61 4.21 4.68
N ASP A 49 2.62 4.59 5.45
CA ASP A 49 2.62 5.63 6.48
C ASP A 49 1.43 5.59 7.48
N MET A 50 0.98 4.40 7.84
CA MET A 50 -0.01 4.20 8.90
C MET A 50 0.65 4.38 10.28
N TRP A 51 1.10 5.61 10.56
CA TRP A 51 1.85 5.95 11.77
C TRP A 51 1.01 5.93 13.05
N ASP A 52 1.68 5.77 14.19
CA ASP A 52 1.10 5.81 15.53
C ASP A 52 0.63 7.22 15.94
N GLN A 53 1.18 8.26 15.33
CA GLN A 53 0.86 9.66 15.57
C GLN A 53 0.95 10.47 14.27
N HIS A 54 0.31 11.64 14.25
CA HIS A 54 0.47 12.63 13.19
C HIS A 54 0.38 14.04 13.78
N TRP A 55 1.08 15.02 13.19
CA TRP A 55 1.02 16.41 13.66
C TRP A 55 -0.38 17.03 13.52
N CYS A 56 -1.13 16.67 12.48
CA CYS A 56 -2.54 17.02 12.34
C CYS A 56 -3.39 16.03 13.14
N LYS A 57 -4.11 16.52 14.16
CA LYS A 57 -4.93 15.68 15.06
C LYS A 57 -6.07 14.97 14.33
N SER A 58 -6.71 15.64 13.35
CA SER A 58 -7.78 15.05 12.55
C SER A 58 -7.25 13.90 11.69
N ALA A 59 -6.09 14.06 11.05
CA ALA A 59 -5.44 12.99 10.30
C ALA A 59 -5.08 11.80 11.20
N ALA A 60 -4.51 12.03 12.39
CA ALA A 60 -4.21 10.97 13.36
C ALA A 60 -5.46 10.18 13.77
N ARG A 61 -6.59 10.88 13.98
CA ARG A 61 -7.87 10.23 14.28
C ARG A 61 -8.33 9.34 13.13
N ARG A 62 -8.32 9.83 11.88
CA ARG A 62 -8.72 9.03 10.71
C ARG A 62 -7.82 7.81 10.48
N VAL A 63 -6.51 7.93 10.72
CA VAL A 63 -5.61 6.77 10.74
C VAL A 63 -6.05 5.73 11.78
N THR A 64 -6.40 6.17 12.99
CA THR A 64 -6.88 5.27 14.06
C THR A 64 -8.21 4.59 13.67
N GLU A 65 -9.15 5.34 13.08
CA GLU A 65 -10.44 4.81 12.62
C GLU A 65 -10.28 3.75 11.51
N MET A 66 -9.32 3.95 10.61
CA MET A 66 -9.05 3.06 9.48
C MET A 66 -8.21 1.83 9.87
N ALA A 67 -7.38 1.93 10.92
CA ALA A 67 -6.37 0.92 11.25
C ALA A 67 -6.95 -0.48 11.52
N GLY A 68 -8.06 -0.58 12.26
CA GLY A 68 -8.73 -1.86 12.53
C GLY A 68 -9.25 -2.54 11.26
N PRO A 69 -10.12 -1.90 10.48
CA PRO A 69 -10.60 -2.42 9.20
C PRO A 69 -9.47 -2.76 8.21
N LEU A 70 -8.41 -1.95 8.15
CA LEU A 70 -7.25 -2.26 7.32
C LEU A 70 -6.54 -3.52 7.82
N ASN A 71 -6.34 -3.67 9.13
CA ASN A 71 -5.73 -4.87 9.70
C ASN A 71 -6.50 -6.15 9.34
N GLU A 72 -7.83 -6.15 9.44
CA GLU A 72 -8.65 -7.28 9.02
C GLU A 72 -8.53 -7.57 7.50
N THR A 73 -8.43 -6.53 6.68
CA THR A 73 -8.18 -6.68 5.24
C THR A 73 -6.83 -7.31 4.96
N LEU A 74 -5.78 -6.87 5.67
CA LEU A 74 -4.43 -7.46 5.54
C LEU A 74 -4.40 -8.92 6.00
N LYS A 75 -5.09 -9.28 7.08
CA LYS A 75 -5.22 -10.67 7.54
C LYS A 75 -5.89 -11.55 6.48
N ALA A 76 -7.00 -11.08 5.88
CA ALA A 76 -7.70 -11.79 4.82
C ALA A 76 -6.81 -11.97 3.56
N ALA A 77 -6.07 -10.94 3.16
CA ALA A 77 -5.13 -11.02 2.04
C ALA A 77 -3.99 -12.00 2.34
N ARG A 78 -3.38 -11.87 3.52
CA ARG A 78 -2.25 -12.71 3.98
C ARG A 78 -2.62 -14.19 4.07
N SER A 79 -3.82 -14.52 4.55
CA SER A 79 -4.30 -15.91 4.65
C SER A 79 -4.41 -16.62 3.30
N ARG A 80 -4.45 -15.86 2.20
CA ARG A 80 -4.47 -16.37 0.83
C ARG A 80 -3.13 -16.28 0.10
N GLY A 81 -2.07 -15.83 0.79
CA GLY A 81 -0.72 -15.80 0.24
C GLY A 81 -0.28 -14.46 -0.37
N VAL A 82 -1.02 -13.38 -0.16
CA VAL A 82 -0.59 -12.03 -0.56
C VAL A 82 0.58 -11.56 0.31
N PHE A 83 1.63 -11.05 -0.32
CA PHE A 83 2.78 -10.50 0.40
C PHE A 83 2.48 -9.09 0.92
N ILE A 84 2.82 -8.82 2.19
CA ILE A 84 2.58 -7.51 2.80
C ILE A 84 3.91 -6.80 3.04
N ILE A 85 3.98 -5.54 2.64
CA ILE A 85 5.10 -4.64 2.91
C ILE A 85 4.57 -3.46 3.73
N HIS A 86 5.08 -3.31 4.95
CA HIS A 86 4.81 -2.15 5.78
C HIS A 86 5.85 -1.08 5.50
N ALA A 87 5.39 0.12 5.15
CA ALA A 87 6.25 1.22 4.77
C ALA A 87 6.02 2.46 5.64
N PRO A 88 6.38 2.40 6.95
CA PRO A 88 6.29 3.54 7.85
C PRO A 88 7.49 4.45 7.61
N SER A 89 7.38 5.37 6.63
CA SER A 89 8.47 6.23 6.19
C SER A 89 9.11 6.99 7.36
N THR A 90 10.44 7.12 7.29
CA THR A 90 11.29 7.85 8.24
C THR A 90 11.45 7.21 9.62
N VAL A 91 10.72 6.13 9.92
CA VAL A 91 10.80 5.45 11.24
C VAL A 91 11.13 3.94 11.14
N THR A 92 11.63 3.50 9.99
CA THR A 92 12.07 2.10 9.82
C THR A 92 13.20 1.71 10.78
N ALA A 93 13.95 2.68 11.30
CA ALA A 93 14.97 2.47 12.34
C ALA A 93 14.39 1.86 13.64
N PHE A 94 13.11 2.11 13.96
CA PHE A 94 12.42 1.47 15.08
C PHE A 94 12.41 -0.06 14.94
N TYR A 95 12.41 -0.57 13.71
CA TYR A 95 12.32 -1.99 13.38
C TYR A 95 13.67 -2.63 13.05
N LYS A 96 14.81 -1.94 13.26
CA LYS A 96 16.15 -2.35 12.79
C LYS A 96 16.54 -3.78 13.14
N ASP A 97 16.10 -4.29 14.29
CA ASP A 97 16.46 -5.62 14.81
C ASP A 97 15.36 -6.67 14.55
N THR A 98 14.33 -6.33 13.76
CA THR A 98 13.23 -7.26 13.47
C THR A 98 13.52 -8.11 12.23
N PRO A 99 13.06 -9.39 12.21
CA PRO A 99 13.20 -10.24 11.03
C PRO A 99 12.58 -9.62 9.77
N GLN A 100 11.48 -8.88 9.91
CA GLN A 100 10.76 -8.23 8.80
C GLN A 100 11.58 -7.09 8.17
N ARG A 101 12.34 -6.34 8.97
CA ARG A 101 13.27 -5.32 8.46
C ARG A 101 14.48 -5.99 7.79
N HIS A 102 15.05 -7.01 8.43
CA HIS A 102 16.15 -7.79 7.84
C HIS A 102 15.73 -8.45 6.52
N LEU A 103 14.49 -8.96 6.41
CA LEU A 103 13.97 -9.53 5.18
C LEU A 103 14.02 -8.53 4.01
N ALA A 104 13.72 -7.28 4.25
CA ALA A 104 13.81 -6.23 3.23
C ALA A 104 15.26 -5.90 2.86
N GLN A 105 16.13 -5.74 3.86
CA GLN A 105 17.54 -5.40 3.66
C GLN A 105 18.34 -6.49 2.95
N GLN A 106 17.97 -7.76 3.17
CA GLN A 106 18.65 -8.93 2.61
C GLN A 106 18.02 -9.42 1.30
N ALA A 107 16.97 -8.77 0.81
CA ALA A 107 16.39 -9.15 -0.47
C ALA A 107 17.42 -9.04 -1.60
N PRO A 108 17.58 -10.08 -2.45
CA PRO A 108 18.58 -10.06 -3.51
C PRO A 108 18.39 -8.84 -4.42
N TYR A 109 19.49 -8.14 -4.70
CA TYR A 109 19.45 -6.99 -5.60
C TYR A 109 18.88 -7.38 -6.96
N SER A 110 17.97 -6.56 -7.45
CA SER A 110 17.41 -6.65 -8.79
C SER A 110 17.47 -5.27 -9.45
N ALA A 111 18.02 -5.19 -10.65
CA ALA A 111 18.05 -3.94 -11.39
C ALA A 111 16.62 -3.51 -11.73
N THR A 112 16.31 -2.23 -11.55
CA THR A 112 15.05 -1.66 -11.98
C THR A 112 15.05 -1.45 -13.51
N PRO A 113 13.89 -1.60 -14.20
CA PRO A 113 13.82 -1.44 -15.65
C PRO A 113 14.15 -0.02 -16.14
N ILE A 114 13.96 0.97 -15.27
CA ILE A 114 14.38 2.36 -15.44
C ILE A 114 14.92 2.87 -14.11
N PRO A 115 15.76 3.92 -14.06
CA PRO A 115 16.21 4.52 -12.81
C PRO A 115 15.05 4.96 -11.92
N LEU A 116 15.21 4.77 -10.61
CA LEU A 116 14.24 5.30 -9.64
C LEU A 116 14.24 6.83 -9.70
N VAL A 117 13.05 7.42 -9.68
CA VAL A 117 12.90 8.86 -9.52
C VAL A 117 13.03 9.18 -8.03
N THR A 118 14.05 9.99 -7.69
CA THR A 118 14.43 10.27 -6.29
C THR A 118 14.70 11.77 -6.09
N SER A 119 13.70 12.62 -6.39
CA SER A 119 13.81 14.03 -6.05
C SER A 119 13.74 14.24 -4.54
N LEU A 120 14.64 15.06 -3.97
CA LEU A 120 14.63 15.33 -2.54
C LEU A 120 13.54 16.35 -2.18
N ARG A 121 12.70 16.00 -1.21
CA ARG A 121 11.71 16.86 -0.59
C ARG A 121 11.67 16.57 0.90
N TRP A 122 11.67 17.60 1.73
CA TRP A 122 11.63 17.47 3.20
C TRP A 122 12.64 16.45 3.75
N GLY A 123 13.87 16.45 3.19
CA GLY A 123 14.95 15.56 3.61
C GLY A 123 14.84 14.11 3.16
N THR A 124 13.84 13.73 2.38
CA THR A 124 13.60 12.37 1.91
C THR A 124 13.44 12.30 0.40
N ALA A 125 13.56 11.08 -0.17
CA ALA A 125 13.37 10.84 -1.60
C ALA A 125 11.87 10.76 -1.96
N TRP A 126 11.51 11.35 -3.10
CA TRP A 126 10.15 11.39 -3.62
C TRP A 126 10.12 11.24 -5.14
N TYR A 127 9.06 10.64 -5.66
CA TYR A 127 8.62 10.84 -7.03
C TYR A 127 7.63 12.01 -7.03
N TRP A 128 8.15 13.24 -7.15
CA TRP A 128 7.33 14.45 -7.12
C TRP A 128 6.49 14.58 -8.39
N PRO A 129 5.31 15.25 -8.36
CA PRO A 129 4.47 15.45 -9.52
C PRO A 129 5.24 16.03 -10.71
N ASP A 130 5.00 15.45 -11.88
CA ASP A 130 5.49 15.96 -13.16
C ASP A 130 4.29 16.46 -13.98
N ALA A 131 4.21 17.78 -14.19
CA ALA A 131 3.14 18.43 -14.94
C ALA A 131 3.01 17.95 -16.40
N LYS A 132 4.03 17.26 -16.95
CA LYS A 132 3.97 16.64 -18.27
C LYS A 132 3.24 15.29 -18.25
N ARG A 133 3.16 14.66 -17.09
CA ARG A 133 2.64 13.30 -16.94
C ARG A 133 1.28 13.25 -16.24
N GLU A 134 1.03 14.19 -15.33
CA GLU A 134 -0.23 14.31 -14.63
C GLU A 134 -0.64 15.77 -14.55
N GLY A 135 -1.94 16.05 -14.50
CA GLY A 135 -2.44 17.41 -14.28
C GLY A 135 -2.17 17.92 -12.85
N VAL A 136 -2.48 19.17 -12.61
CA VAL A 136 -2.46 19.75 -11.27
C VAL A 136 -3.37 18.95 -10.35
N LEU A 137 -3.01 18.80 -9.09
CA LEU A 137 -3.86 18.16 -8.09
C LEU A 137 -5.21 18.89 -8.00
N PRO A 138 -6.34 18.17 -7.87
CA PRO A 138 -7.67 18.78 -7.84
C PRO A 138 -8.00 19.48 -6.52
N ILE A 139 -7.06 19.52 -5.59
CA ILE A 139 -7.14 20.15 -4.28
C ILE A 139 -5.92 21.05 -4.07
N ASP A 140 -6.07 22.11 -3.29
CA ASP A 140 -4.96 22.94 -2.82
C ASP A 140 -4.50 22.39 -1.46
N ASP A 141 -3.30 21.81 -1.42
CA ASP A 141 -2.64 21.29 -0.23
C ASP A 141 -1.41 22.14 0.18
N SER A 142 -1.32 23.38 -0.31
CA SER A 142 -0.20 24.28 -0.06
C SER A 142 -0.03 24.65 1.43
N ASP A 143 -1.08 24.51 2.23
CA ASP A 143 -1.08 24.68 3.69
C ASP A 143 -0.84 23.35 4.44
N MET A 144 -0.36 22.30 3.76
CA MET A 144 -0.17 20.95 4.26
C MET A 144 -1.48 20.24 4.64
N GLY A 145 -2.65 20.77 4.29
CA GLY A 145 -3.94 20.13 4.33
C GLY A 145 -4.53 19.81 5.71
N CYS A 146 -4.09 20.49 6.78
CA CYS A 146 -4.65 20.26 8.11
C CYS A 146 -6.07 20.84 8.21
N ASP A 147 -7.04 19.98 8.50
CA ASP A 147 -8.46 20.30 8.62
C ASP A 147 -8.93 20.46 10.08
N CYS A 148 -8.00 20.61 11.04
CA CYS A 148 -8.35 20.91 12.41
C CYS A 148 -8.85 22.35 12.54
N GLN A 149 -9.88 22.55 13.36
CA GLN A 149 -10.42 23.88 13.68
C GLN A 149 -9.32 24.81 14.21
N GLU A 150 -8.51 24.32 15.15
CA GLU A 150 -7.29 24.98 15.58
C GLU A 150 -6.10 24.42 14.80
N LYS A 151 -5.33 25.29 14.14
CA LYS A 151 -4.16 24.88 13.34
C LYS A 151 -3.15 24.14 14.21
N CYS A 152 -2.77 22.94 13.76
CA CYS A 152 -1.75 22.16 14.41
C CYS A 152 -0.34 22.60 13.99
N THR A 153 0.63 22.53 14.91
CA THR A 153 2.03 22.80 14.60
C THR A 153 2.64 21.63 13.82
N ILE A 154 3.18 21.91 12.63
CA ILE A 154 3.85 20.93 11.80
C ILE A 154 5.12 20.43 12.50
N ARG A 155 5.22 19.10 12.67
CA ARG A 155 6.35 18.39 13.27
C ARG A 155 6.28 16.92 12.89
N ASP A 156 7.28 16.14 13.23
CA ASP A 156 7.34 14.70 12.98
C ASP A 156 7.15 13.92 14.30
N PRO A 157 5.91 13.77 14.83
CA PRO A 157 5.65 13.13 16.12
C PRO A 157 5.62 11.61 16.07
N TRP A 158 5.53 11.03 14.87
CA TRP A 158 5.42 9.58 14.68
C TRP A 158 6.71 8.87 15.06
N THR A 159 6.56 7.68 15.62
CA THR A 159 7.69 6.86 16.09
C THR A 159 7.73 5.48 15.45
N ARG A 160 6.59 5.00 14.96
CA ARG A 160 6.40 3.68 14.35
C ARG A 160 5.07 3.61 13.61
N GLN A 161 4.77 2.46 13.00
CA GLN A 161 3.42 2.14 12.54
C GLN A 161 2.46 1.99 13.72
N ILE A 162 1.20 2.38 13.55
CA ILE A 162 0.17 2.18 14.57
C ILE A 162 0.05 0.69 14.94
N ALA A 163 0.07 0.40 16.24
CA ALA A 163 0.12 -0.97 16.75
C ALA A 163 -1.12 -1.83 16.45
N THR A 164 -2.24 -1.19 16.09
CA THR A 164 -3.47 -1.87 15.66
C THR A 164 -3.26 -2.69 14.38
N ILE A 165 -2.31 -2.30 13.53
CA ILE A 165 -1.95 -3.04 12.32
C ILE A 165 -0.83 -4.02 12.67
N GLU A 166 -1.18 -5.31 12.61
CA GLU A 166 -0.26 -6.41 12.86
C GLU A 166 0.80 -6.51 11.76
N ILE A 167 2.05 -6.70 12.17
CA ILE A 167 3.17 -7.05 11.30
C ILE A 167 3.49 -8.53 11.53
N ALA A 168 3.09 -9.37 10.59
CA ALA A 168 3.27 -10.82 10.72
C ALA A 168 4.71 -11.26 10.36
N SER A 169 5.06 -12.49 10.70
CA SER A 169 6.42 -13.02 10.52
C SER A 169 6.88 -13.06 9.05
N ALA A 170 5.96 -13.20 8.11
CA ALA A 170 6.26 -13.26 6.67
C ALA A 170 6.22 -11.90 5.96
N ASP A 171 5.83 -10.83 6.66
CA ASP A 171 5.76 -9.47 6.11
C ASP A 171 7.17 -8.87 6.01
N ALA A 172 7.31 -7.78 5.26
CA ALA A 172 8.52 -6.99 5.21
C ALA A 172 8.27 -5.56 5.71
N ILE A 173 9.35 -4.90 6.16
CA ILE A 173 9.32 -3.49 6.57
C ILE A 173 10.40 -2.75 5.80
N THR A 174 9.99 -1.76 5.00
CA THR A 174 10.91 -0.84 4.31
C THR A 174 10.18 0.41 3.81
N ASP A 175 10.87 1.53 3.76
CA ASP A 175 10.46 2.78 3.11
C ASP A 175 11.38 3.15 1.94
N ASP A 176 12.24 2.22 1.54
CA ASP A 176 13.19 2.37 0.44
C ASP A 176 12.64 1.77 -0.87
N GLY A 177 12.79 2.51 -1.98
CA GLY A 177 12.28 2.09 -3.28
C GLY A 177 13.06 0.91 -3.89
N GLN A 178 14.38 0.84 -3.70
CA GLN A 178 15.19 -0.26 -4.22
C GLN A 178 14.95 -1.55 -3.43
N GLU A 179 14.88 -1.46 -2.09
CA GLU A 179 14.53 -2.61 -1.26
C GLU A 179 13.13 -3.14 -1.60
N THR A 180 12.15 -2.23 -1.79
CA THR A 180 10.80 -2.61 -2.24
C THR A 180 10.85 -3.33 -3.58
N TRP A 181 11.58 -2.81 -4.56
CA TRP A 181 11.75 -3.46 -5.86
C TRP A 181 12.39 -4.84 -5.75
N ASN A 182 13.46 -4.97 -4.95
CA ASN A 182 14.13 -6.24 -4.69
C ASN A 182 13.19 -7.30 -4.13
N LEU A 183 12.37 -6.92 -3.12
CA LEU A 183 11.35 -7.78 -2.54
C LEU A 183 10.31 -8.24 -3.57
N LEU A 184 9.81 -7.32 -4.39
CA LEU A 184 8.82 -7.63 -5.42
C LEU A 184 9.41 -8.52 -6.53
N ALA A 185 10.64 -8.24 -6.96
CA ALA A 185 11.33 -9.01 -8.00
C ALA A 185 11.65 -10.43 -7.54
N SER A 186 12.23 -10.59 -6.34
CA SER A 186 12.61 -11.90 -5.80
C SER A 186 11.42 -12.84 -5.60
N ARG A 187 10.22 -12.30 -5.43
CA ARG A 187 8.97 -13.06 -5.29
C ARG A 187 8.16 -13.15 -6.58
N GLY A 188 8.63 -12.57 -7.67
CA GLY A 188 7.90 -12.53 -8.93
C GLY A 188 6.54 -11.84 -8.83
N ILE A 189 6.44 -10.80 -7.96
CA ILE A 189 5.22 -10.01 -7.78
C ILE A 189 4.99 -9.14 -9.02
N GLU A 190 3.80 -9.22 -9.59
CA GLU A 190 3.36 -8.45 -10.75
C GLU A 190 2.38 -7.33 -10.38
N ASN A 191 1.54 -7.59 -9.37
CA ASN A 191 0.41 -6.76 -9.00
C ASN A 191 0.69 -6.12 -7.63
N VAL A 192 0.64 -4.80 -7.56
CA VAL A 192 0.94 -4.03 -6.34
C VAL A 192 -0.28 -3.22 -5.94
N ILE A 193 -0.73 -3.41 -4.72
CA ILE A 193 -1.84 -2.65 -4.12
C ILE A 193 -1.24 -1.65 -3.16
N LEU A 194 -1.66 -0.38 -3.27
CA LEU A 194 -1.33 0.67 -2.31
C LEU A 194 -2.55 0.95 -1.41
N CYS A 195 -2.28 1.17 -0.12
CA CYS A 195 -3.23 1.66 0.88
C CYS A 195 -2.49 2.49 1.93
N GLY A 196 -3.22 3.14 2.84
CA GLY A 196 -2.64 3.99 3.87
C GLY A 196 -2.68 5.47 3.53
N VAL A 197 -1.77 6.29 4.07
CA VAL A 197 -1.88 7.75 4.07
C VAL A 197 -0.58 8.46 3.69
N HIS A 198 -0.62 9.71 3.20
CA HIS A 198 -1.84 10.38 2.69
C HIS A 198 -1.82 10.34 1.16
N LEU A 199 -3.00 10.24 0.54
CA LEU A 199 -3.12 9.95 -0.90
C LEU A 199 -2.45 10.99 -1.78
N ASN A 200 -2.60 12.29 -1.49
CA ASN A 200 -1.98 13.39 -2.25
C ASN A 200 -0.46 13.51 -2.04
N MET A 201 0.10 12.85 -1.03
CA MET A 201 1.51 12.93 -0.65
C MET A 201 2.19 11.56 -0.76
N CYS A 202 2.31 10.85 0.36
CA CYS A 202 3.11 9.64 0.50
C CYS A 202 2.62 8.49 -0.40
N VAL A 203 1.31 8.22 -0.45
CA VAL A 203 0.71 7.14 -1.24
C VAL A 203 0.91 7.34 -2.74
N LEU A 204 0.99 8.59 -3.21
CA LEU A 204 1.35 8.91 -4.59
C LEU A 204 2.86 8.95 -4.83
N GLY A 205 3.63 9.55 -3.89
CA GLY A 205 4.94 10.07 -4.20
C GLY A 205 6.13 9.44 -3.50
N ARG A 206 5.96 8.54 -2.52
CA ARG A 206 7.11 7.84 -1.91
C ARG A 206 7.82 6.93 -2.92
N PRO A 207 9.10 6.56 -2.70
CA PRO A 207 9.87 5.74 -3.64
C PRO A 207 9.30 4.34 -3.89
N PHE A 208 8.41 3.88 -3.03
CA PHE A 208 7.69 2.61 -3.11
C PHE A 208 6.21 2.76 -3.54
N ALA A 209 5.78 3.98 -3.83
CA ALA A 209 4.36 4.34 -3.97
C ALA A 209 3.87 4.30 -5.42
N ILE A 210 2.64 4.79 -5.66
CA ILE A 210 1.90 4.63 -6.92
C ILE A 210 2.71 5.09 -8.13
N ARG A 211 3.28 6.32 -8.11
CA ARG A 211 4.03 6.87 -9.25
C ARG A 211 5.23 6.01 -9.61
N GLN A 212 6.01 5.62 -8.59
CA GLN A 212 7.23 4.85 -8.80
C GLN A 212 6.90 3.44 -9.30
N MET A 213 5.98 2.72 -8.63
CA MET A 213 5.64 1.36 -9.02
C MET A 213 5.00 1.29 -10.40
N SER A 214 4.17 2.27 -10.76
CA SER A 214 3.61 2.40 -12.12
C SER A 214 4.70 2.68 -13.17
N ALA A 215 5.66 3.55 -12.86
CA ALA A 215 6.77 3.85 -13.76
C ALA A 215 7.69 2.63 -13.97
N LEU A 216 7.85 1.79 -12.97
CA LEU A 216 8.59 0.53 -13.03
C LEU A 216 7.82 -0.60 -13.74
N GLY A 217 6.60 -0.36 -14.23
CA GLY A 217 5.81 -1.32 -15.00
C GLY A 217 5.01 -2.32 -14.18
N LYS A 218 4.86 -2.12 -12.87
CA LYS A 218 3.95 -2.95 -12.05
C LYS A 218 2.49 -2.64 -12.41
N LYS A 219 1.63 -3.64 -12.30
CA LYS A 219 0.17 -3.45 -12.33
C LYS A 219 -0.26 -2.92 -10.97
N VAL A 220 -0.43 -1.60 -10.88
CA VAL A 220 -0.76 -0.93 -9.62
C VAL A 220 -2.27 -0.77 -9.47
N ALA A 221 -2.77 -0.91 -8.25
CA ALA A 221 -4.13 -0.53 -7.86
C ALA A 221 -4.13 0.16 -6.50
N LEU A 222 -5.01 1.14 -6.33
CA LEU A 222 -5.26 1.77 -5.03
C LEU A 222 -6.47 1.12 -4.36
N MET A 223 -6.34 0.71 -3.11
CA MET A 223 -7.47 0.34 -2.25
C MET A 223 -8.11 1.63 -1.72
N ARG A 224 -9.10 2.16 -2.47
CA ARG A 224 -9.61 3.53 -2.32
C ARG A 224 -10.38 3.82 -1.04
N ASP A 225 -10.91 2.80 -0.39
CA ASP A 225 -11.57 2.90 0.92
C ASP A 225 -10.61 2.74 2.10
N MET A 226 -9.34 2.42 1.82
CA MET A 226 -8.27 2.29 2.81
C MET A 226 -7.19 3.35 2.59
N THR A 227 -7.62 4.60 2.37
CA THR A 227 -6.74 5.76 2.23
C THR A 227 -7.44 7.04 2.69
N ASP A 228 -6.66 8.06 2.97
CA ASP A 228 -7.12 9.40 3.32
C ASP A 228 -6.21 10.46 2.67
N THR A 229 -6.66 11.69 2.60
CA THR A 229 -5.96 12.81 1.94
C THR A 229 -5.66 13.90 2.96
N MET A 230 -4.50 14.56 2.90
CA MET A 230 -4.28 15.82 3.60
C MET A 230 -4.95 16.94 2.82
N TYR A 231 -6.15 17.33 3.23
CA TYR A 231 -6.92 18.38 2.60
C TYR A 231 -7.71 19.19 3.63
N ASN A 232 -7.55 20.50 3.58
CA ASN A 232 -8.29 21.47 4.38
C ASN A 232 -9.49 21.98 3.56
N PRO A 233 -10.75 21.77 4.01
CA PRO A 233 -11.95 22.26 3.32
C PRO A 233 -12.01 23.78 3.11
N GLU A 234 -11.25 24.57 3.86
CA GLU A 234 -11.12 26.02 3.67
C GLU A 234 -10.28 26.41 2.45
N ARG A 235 -9.58 25.43 1.85
CA ARG A 235 -8.75 25.62 0.66
C ARG A 235 -9.52 25.18 -0.60
N PRO A 236 -9.18 25.73 -1.79
CA PRO A 236 -9.77 25.26 -3.04
C PRO A 236 -9.70 23.74 -3.19
N PRO A 237 -10.79 23.12 -3.69
CA PRO A 237 -12.02 23.70 -4.26
C PRO A 237 -13.13 24.03 -3.24
N GLY A 238 -12.87 24.01 -1.93
CA GLY A 238 -13.86 24.38 -0.90
C GLY A 238 -14.97 23.34 -0.70
N VAL A 239 -14.65 22.06 -0.84
CA VAL A 239 -15.56 20.93 -0.61
C VAL A 239 -15.29 20.29 0.74
N SER A 240 -16.14 19.34 1.17
CA SER A 240 -15.85 18.58 2.41
C SER A 240 -14.55 17.80 2.29
N HIS A 241 -13.95 17.45 3.44
CA HIS A 241 -12.71 16.67 3.49
C HIS A 241 -12.81 15.38 2.64
N PHE A 242 -13.90 14.64 2.80
CA PHE A 242 -14.09 13.39 2.07
C PHE A 242 -14.41 13.58 0.58
N GLU A 243 -15.04 14.68 0.19
CA GLU A 243 -15.15 15.03 -1.23
C GLU A 243 -13.79 15.38 -1.81
N GLY A 244 -12.91 16.08 -1.07
CA GLY A 244 -11.52 16.30 -1.46
C GLY A 244 -10.78 14.98 -1.69
N THR A 245 -10.97 13.99 -0.81
CA THR A 245 -10.40 12.63 -0.98
C THR A 245 -10.96 11.95 -2.23
N LYS A 246 -12.25 12.07 -2.52
CA LYS A 246 -12.85 11.52 -3.77
C LYS A 246 -12.26 12.18 -5.02
N LEU A 247 -12.04 13.48 -5.00
CA LEU A 247 -11.37 14.20 -6.10
C LEU A 247 -9.95 13.66 -6.33
N MET A 248 -9.19 13.43 -5.25
CA MET A 248 -7.86 12.83 -5.34
C MET A 248 -7.90 11.39 -5.86
N ILE A 249 -8.88 10.57 -5.46
CA ILE A 249 -9.08 9.23 -6.02
C ILE A 249 -9.35 9.32 -7.53
N GLY A 250 -10.19 10.25 -7.98
CA GLY A 250 -10.45 10.50 -9.41
C GLY A 250 -9.18 10.91 -10.17
N HIS A 251 -8.32 11.72 -9.56
CA HIS A 251 -7.02 12.08 -10.13
C HIS A 251 -6.12 10.83 -10.30
N VAL A 252 -6.05 9.97 -9.29
CA VAL A 252 -5.30 8.70 -9.38
C VAL A 252 -5.84 7.81 -10.48
N GLU A 253 -7.16 7.67 -10.59
CA GLU A 253 -7.82 6.86 -11.63
C GLU A 253 -7.58 7.38 -13.04
N LYS A 254 -7.47 8.70 -13.19
CA LYS A 254 -7.24 9.35 -14.48
C LYS A 254 -5.80 9.19 -14.97
N TYR A 255 -4.81 9.31 -14.07
CA TYR A 255 -3.42 9.47 -14.48
C TYR A 255 -2.53 8.27 -14.13
N TRP A 256 -2.88 7.46 -13.13
CA TRP A 256 -1.93 6.51 -12.56
C TRP A 256 -2.40 5.07 -12.56
N CYS A 257 -3.45 4.76 -11.82
CA CYS A 257 -3.88 3.38 -11.64
C CYS A 257 -5.37 3.27 -11.34
N ARG A 258 -5.91 2.07 -11.56
CA ARG A 258 -7.28 1.73 -11.18
C ARG A 258 -7.41 1.60 -9.66
N THR A 259 -8.66 1.69 -9.19
CA THR A 259 -8.97 1.54 -7.77
C THR A 259 -10.01 0.45 -7.53
N PHE A 260 -10.01 -0.11 -6.33
CA PHE A 260 -11.00 -1.07 -5.86
C PHE A 260 -11.25 -0.85 -4.37
N THR A 261 -12.18 -1.58 -3.75
CA THR A 261 -12.45 -1.49 -2.31
C THR A 261 -12.03 -2.78 -1.58
N SER A 262 -11.78 -2.66 -0.28
CA SER A 262 -11.43 -3.77 0.60
C SER A 262 -12.44 -4.93 0.56
N SER A 263 -13.69 -4.66 0.16
CA SER A 263 -14.73 -5.66 -0.03
C SER A 263 -14.34 -6.78 -1.01
N ASP A 264 -13.55 -6.47 -2.03
CA ASP A 264 -13.07 -7.48 -2.99
C ASP A 264 -12.04 -8.45 -2.37
N ILE A 265 -11.41 -8.07 -1.25
CA ILE A 265 -10.48 -8.91 -0.48
C ILE A 265 -11.21 -9.67 0.64
N THR A 266 -12.06 -8.98 1.39
CA THR A 266 -12.68 -9.49 2.62
C THR A 266 -14.00 -10.21 2.37
N GLY A 267 -14.69 -9.90 1.26
CA GLY A 267 -16.08 -10.31 1.02
C GLY A 267 -17.11 -9.55 1.87
N GLY A 268 -16.67 -8.68 2.78
CA GLY A 268 -17.51 -7.84 3.62
C GLY A 268 -17.81 -6.47 2.98
N PRO A 269 -18.46 -5.55 3.71
CA PRO A 269 -18.70 -4.19 3.24
C PRO A 269 -17.39 -3.40 3.13
N ALA A 270 -17.32 -2.49 2.16
CA ALA A 270 -16.25 -1.52 2.07
C ALA A 270 -16.21 -0.60 3.30
N PHE A 271 -15.02 -0.25 3.75
CA PHE A 271 -14.85 0.66 4.88
C PHE A 271 -15.37 2.07 4.53
N ARG A 272 -15.93 2.73 5.53
CA ARG A 272 -16.29 4.15 5.51
C ARG A 272 -15.91 4.79 6.83
N PHE A 273 -15.42 6.01 6.79
CA PHE A 273 -15.20 6.78 8.00
C PHE A 273 -16.53 7.12 8.67
N PRO A 274 -16.59 7.19 10.01
CA PRO A 274 -17.85 7.45 10.73
C PRO A 274 -18.61 8.72 10.30
N ASN A 275 -17.88 9.73 9.81
CA ASN A 275 -18.43 11.02 9.41
C ASN A 275 -18.38 11.26 7.88
N GLN A 276 -18.26 10.18 7.09
CA GLN A 276 -18.19 10.23 5.63
C GLN A 276 -19.59 10.25 4.98
#